data_d37bcc580b378ba6b390335fc6d7ed6c
#
_entry.id   d37bcc580b378ba6b390335fc6d7ed6c
#
_cell.length_a   1.000
_cell.length_b   1.000
_cell.length_c   1.000
_cell.angle_alpha   90.00
_cell.angle_beta   90.00
_cell.angle_gamma   90.00
#
_symmetry.space_group_name_H-M   'P 1'
#
loop_
_entity.id
_entity.type
_entity.pdbx_description
1 polymer ?
#
loop_
_entity_poly.entity_id
_entity_poly.type
_entity_poly.pdbx_seq_one_letter_code
_entity_poly.pdbx_strand_id
1 'polypeptide(L)'
;MSAAQAPTRVRYWVIVFAVSLAVVTYIDRVSLSFAAPFISKDLGLDSRQMGLAFTAFGWAYALFEIPGGYLGDRIGPRNVLMRIVLWWSFFTAAMGSVWNLGSLAVTQFLFGAGEAGCFPNLTKTFTTWLPTRERVRAQGIMWLSARWGGAFTPPLVALVMSQVGWRHAFQIFGGLGVVWAVLFFRWYRNNPLDNPRLNAAERELVRTASANARPHGDVPWAKFLASRQVWMVCLQYFCLSYGWYFYITWFPTYLGQARHLNVRSVAIFGIAPLFMGGLGNLASVYLAGRLAPWMGGMAQTRRIMAYIGFTGASMFLLLSTRMNDPATAVLSIGMASFCNDLVMPGSWAACMDVGGTHAGSLSGMMNMMGNVGGALCPLVIGYILFWTHNNWNLTFYVSAAIYLMGAVCWRFLDPVTPLEH
;
A
#
# COMPACT_ATOMS: atom_id res chain seq x y z
N MET A 1 5.06 41.92 28.42
CA MET A 1 4.90 41.09 27.19
C MET A 1 5.26 39.65 27.60
N SER A 2 4.26 38.80 27.73
CA SER A 2 4.53 37.37 28.05
C SER A 2 5.28 36.77 26.84
N ALA A 3 6.45 36.17 27.12
CA ALA A 3 7.21 35.44 26.10
C ALA A 3 6.29 34.43 25.42
N ALA A 4 6.12 34.54 24.10
CA ALA A 4 5.28 33.63 23.34
C ALA A 4 5.80 32.19 23.57
N GLN A 5 5.04 31.38 24.29
CA GLN A 5 5.41 29.98 24.55
C GLN A 5 5.53 29.24 23.21
N ALA A 6 6.64 28.54 23.00
CA ALA A 6 6.79 27.67 21.84
C ALA A 6 5.66 26.63 21.80
N PRO A 7 5.11 26.29 20.61
CA PRO A 7 4.05 25.31 20.49
C PRO A 7 4.53 23.94 21.01
N THR A 8 3.68 23.27 21.75
CA THR A 8 3.92 21.87 22.14
C THR A 8 3.95 21.00 20.89
N ARG A 9 4.51 19.80 20.96
CA ARG A 9 4.64 18.87 19.82
C ARG A 9 3.59 17.76 19.84
N VAL A 10 2.48 18.02 20.51
CA VAL A 10 1.40 17.02 20.70
C VAL A 10 0.77 16.58 19.38
N ARG A 11 0.64 17.50 18.40
CA ARG A 11 0.11 17.18 17.07
C ARG A 11 0.89 16.08 16.34
N TYR A 12 2.17 15.91 16.62
CA TYR A 12 2.99 14.89 15.95
C TYR A 12 2.67 13.45 16.39
N TRP A 13 1.94 13.27 17.49
CA TRP A 13 1.47 11.95 17.86
C TRP A 13 0.54 11.32 16.82
N VAL A 14 -0.17 12.12 16.00
CA VAL A 14 -0.94 11.55 14.89
C VAL A 14 -0.04 10.86 13.86
N ILE A 15 1.19 11.37 13.68
CA ILE A 15 2.18 10.73 12.80
C ILE A 15 2.66 9.42 13.43
N VAL A 16 2.92 9.40 14.73
CA VAL A 16 3.32 8.18 15.44
C VAL A 16 2.25 7.09 15.33
N PHE A 17 0.97 7.47 15.54
CA PHE A 17 -0.14 6.53 15.36
C PHE A 17 -0.30 6.08 13.92
N ALA A 18 -0.12 6.96 12.93
CA ALA A 18 -0.21 6.59 11.53
C ALA A 18 0.94 5.65 11.10
N VAL A 19 2.16 5.93 11.55
CA VAL A 19 3.35 5.09 11.32
C VAL A 19 3.17 3.71 11.93
N SER A 20 2.80 3.65 13.21
CA SER A 20 2.59 2.37 13.91
C SER A 20 1.45 1.57 13.28
N LEU A 21 0.34 2.22 12.86
CA LEU A 21 -0.74 1.54 12.16
C LEU A 21 -0.32 1.03 10.79
N ALA A 22 0.40 1.83 10.02
CA ALA A 22 0.92 1.41 8.73
C ALA A 22 1.84 0.19 8.86
N VAL A 23 2.68 0.13 9.90
CA VAL A 23 3.52 -1.05 10.19
C VAL A 23 2.65 -2.26 10.53
N VAL A 24 1.66 -2.14 11.44
CA VAL A 24 0.75 -3.25 11.81
C VAL A 24 -0.01 -3.76 10.58
N THR A 25 -0.57 -2.85 9.77
CA THR A 25 -1.25 -3.19 8.51
C THR A 25 -0.38 -4.07 7.61
N TYR A 26 0.89 -3.72 7.45
CA TYR A 26 1.81 -4.49 6.59
C TYR A 26 2.30 -5.78 7.24
N ILE A 27 2.41 -5.83 8.57
CA ILE A 27 2.63 -7.09 9.29
C ILE A 27 1.49 -8.06 8.95
N ASP A 28 0.25 -7.65 9.06
CA ASP A 28 -0.91 -8.51 8.81
C ASP A 28 -0.97 -8.97 7.34
N ARG A 29 -0.75 -8.09 6.38
CA ARG A 29 -0.75 -8.42 4.94
C ARG A 29 0.36 -9.39 4.53
N VAL A 30 1.59 -9.12 4.96
CA VAL A 30 2.77 -9.90 4.57
C VAL A 30 2.83 -11.24 5.34
N SER A 31 2.24 -11.31 6.53
CA SER A 31 2.18 -12.54 7.33
C SER A 31 1.50 -13.70 6.58
N LEU A 32 0.40 -13.43 5.87
CA LEU A 32 -0.26 -14.47 5.07
C LEU A 32 0.64 -14.96 3.93
N SER A 33 1.31 -14.05 3.24
CA SER A 33 2.23 -14.41 2.17
C SER A 33 3.37 -15.31 2.64
N PHE A 34 3.97 -14.99 3.80
CA PHE A 34 5.03 -15.79 4.39
C PHE A 34 4.50 -17.14 4.90
N ALA A 35 3.31 -17.16 5.50
CA ALA A 35 2.67 -18.37 6.00
C ALA A 35 2.04 -19.26 4.90
N ALA A 36 1.85 -18.74 3.67
CA ALA A 36 1.14 -19.43 2.59
C ALA A 36 1.63 -20.85 2.31
N PRO A 37 2.95 -21.15 2.24
CA PRO A 37 3.41 -22.51 2.02
C PRO A 37 3.01 -23.48 3.15
N PHE A 38 2.98 -23.01 4.40
CA PHE A 38 2.59 -23.79 5.58
C PHE A 38 1.08 -24.04 5.59
N ILE A 39 0.29 -23.00 5.27
CA ILE A 39 -1.17 -23.08 5.16
C ILE A 39 -1.56 -24.03 4.02
N SER A 40 -0.94 -23.90 2.84
CA SER A 40 -1.19 -24.77 1.70
C SER A 40 -0.92 -26.23 2.02
N LYS A 41 0.17 -26.53 2.74
CA LYS A 41 0.51 -27.88 3.17
C LYS A 41 -0.48 -28.43 4.19
N ASP A 42 -0.89 -27.62 5.15
CA ASP A 42 -1.76 -28.03 6.27
C ASP A 42 -3.22 -28.23 5.80
N LEU A 43 -3.70 -27.39 4.86
CA LEU A 43 -5.07 -27.44 4.34
C LEU A 43 -5.21 -28.18 3.00
N GLY A 44 -4.11 -28.69 2.43
CA GLY A 44 -4.12 -29.39 1.13
C GLY A 44 -4.47 -28.48 -0.06
N LEU A 45 -4.09 -27.20 -0.02
CA LEU A 45 -4.46 -26.21 -1.05
C LEU A 45 -3.43 -26.20 -2.18
N ASP A 46 -3.92 -26.19 -3.42
CA ASP A 46 -3.10 -25.95 -4.60
C ASP A 46 -2.82 -24.45 -4.83
N SER A 47 -1.94 -24.12 -5.81
CA SER A 47 -1.55 -22.75 -6.12
C SER A 47 -2.73 -21.88 -6.58
N ARG A 48 -3.70 -22.48 -7.32
CA ARG A 48 -4.91 -21.78 -7.76
C ARG A 48 -5.77 -21.39 -6.57
N GLN A 49 -5.97 -22.32 -5.65
CA GLN A 49 -6.77 -22.11 -4.44
C GLN A 49 -6.13 -21.06 -3.52
N MET A 50 -4.81 -21.06 -3.38
CA MET A 50 -4.09 -20.03 -2.63
C MET A 50 -4.18 -18.66 -3.32
N GLY A 51 -4.10 -18.61 -4.66
CA GLY A 51 -4.33 -17.39 -5.45
C GLY A 51 -5.73 -16.82 -5.23
N LEU A 52 -6.78 -17.67 -5.19
CA LEU A 52 -8.15 -17.26 -4.85
C LEU A 52 -8.25 -16.65 -3.44
N ALA A 53 -7.57 -17.25 -2.46
CA ALA A 53 -7.55 -16.71 -1.10
C ALA A 53 -6.91 -15.32 -1.03
N PHE A 54 -5.77 -15.09 -1.68
CA PHE A 54 -5.16 -13.76 -1.78
C PHE A 54 -6.06 -12.75 -2.51
N THR A 55 -6.72 -13.19 -3.59
CA THR A 55 -7.62 -12.36 -4.40
C THR A 55 -8.84 -11.89 -3.62
N ALA A 56 -9.36 -12.71 -2.69
CA ALA A 56 -10.50 -12.36 -1.85
C ALA A 56 -10.26 -11.06 -1.05
N PHE A 57 -9.05 -10.89 -0.50
CA PHE A 57 -8.64 -9.64 0.14
C PHE A 57 -8.70 -8.45 -0.82
N GLY A 58 -8.08 -8.58 -2.00
CA GLY A 58 -7.98 -7.48 -2.96
C GLY A 58 -9.34 -6.98 -3.45
N TRP A 59 -10.27 -7.88 -3.76
CA TRP A 59 -11.65 -7.53 -4.13
C TRP A 59 -12.41 -6.86 -3.00
N ALA A 60 -12.32 -7.41 -1.79
CA ALA A 60 -12.97 -6.79 -0.64
C ALA A 60 -12.43 -5.38 -0.38
N TYR A 61 -11.12 -5.22 -0.42
CA TYR A 61 -10.47 -3.93 -0.23
C TYR A 61 -10.95 -2.90 -1.28
N ALA A 62 -10.96 -3.27 -2.57
CA ALA A 62 -11.44 -2.39 -3.64
C ALA A 62 -12.91 -1.99 -3.48
N LEU A 63 -13.79 -2.92 -3.10
CA LEU A 63 -15.22 -2.67 -2.92
C LEU A 63 -15.53 -1.76 -1.71
N PHE A 64 -14.80 -1.94 -0.60
CA PHE A 64 -15.09 -1.25 0.66
C PHE A 64 -14.25 -0.01 0.91
N GLU A 65 -13.30 0.35 0.04
CA GLU A 65 -12.43 1.52 0.21
C GLU A 65 -13.21 2.84 0.19
N ILE A 66 -14.10 3.02 -0.78
CA ILE A 66 -14.95 4.21 -0.89
C ILE A 66 -15.92 4.31 0.29
N PRO A 67 -16.70 3.27 0.64
CA PRO A 67 -17.54 3.28 1.83
C PRO A 67 -16.79 3.56 3.13
N GLY A 68 -15.59 2.98 3.30
CA GLY A 68 -14.75 3.19 4.47
C GLY A 68 -14.24 4.62 4.61
N GLY A 69 -13.87 5.26 3.49
CA GLY A 69 -13.50 6.68 3.45
C GLY A 69 -14.68 7.59 3.79
N TYR A 70 -15.86 7.35 3.18
CA TYR A 70 -17.09 8.10 3.43
C TYR A 70 -17.54 8.04 4.89
N LEU A 71 -17.45 6.87 5.53
CA LEU A 71 -17.76 6.76 6.97
C LEU A 71 -16.86 7.66 7.82
N GLY A 72 -15.57 7.77 7.47
CA GLY A 72 -14.65 8.69 8.13
C GLY A 72 -15.07 10.15 8.03
N ASP A 73 -15.63 10.53 6.88
CA ASP A 73 -16.12 11.89 6.67
C ASP A 73 -17.36 12.18 7.52
N ARG A 74 -18.25 11.22 7.66
CA ARG A 74 -19.53 11.39 8.35
C ARG A 74 -19.44 11.32 9.88
N ILE A 75 -18.73 10.34 10.42
CA ILE A 75 -18.69 10.06 11.88
C ILE A 75 -17.34 10.35 12.54
N GLY A 76 -16.37 10.81 11.76
CA GLY A 76 -15.03 11.17 12.20
C GLY A 76 -14.06 10.00 12.35
N PRO A 77 -12.77 10.24 12.11
CA PRO A 77 -11.74 9.19 12.02
C PRO A 77 -11.52 8.44 13.34
N ARG A 78 -11.82 9.02 14.51
CA ARG A 78 -11.65 8.36 15.81
C ARG A 78 -12.42 7.04 15.90
N ASN A 79 -13.71 7.10 15.67
CA ASN A 79 -14.61 5.95 15.81
C ASN A 79 -14.42 4.99 14.62
N VAL A 80 -14.19 5.52 13.42
CA VAL A 80 -14.01 4.70 12.22
C VAL A 80 -12.73 3.90 12.29
N LEU A 81 -11.58 4.52 12.56
CA LEU A 81 -10.31 3.81 12.69
C LEU A 81 -10.33 2.77 13.80
N MET A 82 -10.90 3.10 14.96
CA MET A 82 -11.05 2.10 16.03
C MET A 82 -11.84 0.87 15.56
N ARG A 83 -13.01 1.07 14.92
CA ARG A 83 -13.85 -0.03 14.43
C ARG A 83 -13.16 -0.84 13.33
N ILE A 84 -12.55 -0.16 12.37
CA ILE A 84 -11.78 -0.75 11.28
C ILE A 84 -10.67 -1.64 11.84
N VAL A 85 -9.86 -1.12 12.77
CA VAL A 85 -8.72 -1.85 13.32
C VAL A 85 -9.19 -3.04 14.17
N LEU A 86 -10.23 -2.89 14.99
CA LEU A 86 -10.77 -4.00 15.77
C LEU A 86 -11.36 -5.09 14.87
N TRP A 87 -12.07 -4.70 13.80
CA TRP A 87 -12.65 -5.62 12.83
C TRP A 87 -11.55 -6.45 12.13
N TRP A 88 -10.57 -5.79 11.53
CA TRP A 88 -9.52 -6.54 10.84
C TRP A 88 -8.67 -7.37 11.81
N SER A 89 -8.39 -6.86 13.01
CA SER A 89 -7.64 -7.61 14.04
C SER A 89 -8.34 -8.91 14.44
N PHE A 90 -9.68 -8.85 14.54
CA PHE A 90 -10.48 -10.06 14.76
C PHE A 90 -10.29 -11.06 13.61
N PHE A 91 -10.36 -10.61 12.35
CA PHE A 91 -10.19 -11.52 11.21
C PHE A 91 -8.72 -11.94 10.99
N THR A 92 -7.75 -11.11 11.36
CA THR A 92 -6.34 -11.55 11.44
C THR A 92 -6.21 -12.71 12.44
N ALA A 93 -6.76 -12.59 13.63
CA ALA A 93 -6.72 -13.67 14.61
C ALA A 93 -7.52 -14.91 14.13
N ALA A 94 -8.67 -14.72 13.49
CA ALA A 94 -9.51 -15.77 12.94
C ALA A 94 -8.81 -16.58 11.82
N MET A 95 -7.82 -15.99 11.13
CA MET A 95 -6.98 -16.75 10.19
C MET A 95 -6.30 -17.94 10.85
N GLY A 96 -5.94 -17.84 12.12
CA GLY A 96 -5.38 -18.97 12.87
C GLY A 96 -6.35 -20.13 13.06
N SER A 97 -7.64 -19.96 12.78
CA SER A 97 -8.70 -20.95 12.99
C SER A 97 -9.32 -21.49 11.69
N VAL A 98 -8.74 -21.17 10.51
CA VAL A 98 -9.24 -21.63 9.22
C VAL A 98 -8.96 -23.13 9.03
N TRP A 99 -9.88 -23.83 8.33
CA TRP A 99 -9.82 -25.29 8.14
C TRP A 99 -9.99 -25.77 6.68
N ASN A 100 -10.33 -24.87 5.75
CA ASN A 100 -10.43 -25.13 4.32
C ASN A 100 -10.33 -23.84 3.50
N LEU A 101 -10.34 -23.95 2.17
CA LEU A 101 -10.31 -22.81 1.25
C LEU A 101 -11.46 -21.82 1.51
N GLY A 102 -12.67 -22.32 1.74
CA GLY A 102 -13.85 -21.47 1.95
C GLY A 102 -13.70 -20.59 3.19
N SER A 103 -13.30 -21.17 4.32
CA SER A 103 -13.05 -20.41 5.56
C SER A 103 -11.90 -19.43 5.40
N LEU A 104 -10.82 -19.79 4.70
CA LEU A 104 -9.70 -18.91 4.42
C LEU A 104 -10.12 -17.72 3.53
N ALA A 105 -10.84 -17.99 2.44
CA ALA A 105 -11.30 -16.95 1.51
C ALA A 105 -12.29 -15.97 2.17
N VAL A 106 -13.25 -16.49 2.95
CA VAL A 106 -14.20 -15.64 3.71
C VAL A 106 -13.46 -14.78 4.73
N THR A 107 -12.54 -15.37 5.48
CA THR A 107 -11.76 -14.61 6.48
C THR A 107 -10.90 -13.52 5.82
N GLN A 108 -10.28 -13.83 4.67
CA GLN A 108 -9.52 -12.86 3.87
C GLN A 108 -10.41 -11.75 3.30
N PHE A 109 -11.59 -12.09 2.80
CA PHE A 109 -12.53 -11.10 2.31
C PHE A 109 -12.98 -10.15 3.43
N LEU A 110 -13.34 -10.69 4.59
CA LEU A 110 -13.78 -9.88 5.73
C LEU A 110 -12.63 -9.07 6.35
N PHE A 111 -11.40 -9.60 6.34
CA PHE A 111 -10.20 -8.86 6.69
C PHE A 111 -10.00 -7.67 5.75
N GLY A 112 -10.04 -7.88 4.42
CA GLY A 112 -9.90 -6.82 3.43
C GLY A 112 -11.00 -5.75 3.50
N ALA A 113 -12.26 -6.17 3.69
CA ALA A 113 -13.39 -5.27 3.88
C ALA A 113 -13.23 -4.38 5.12
N GLY A 114 -12.68 -4.95 6.20
CA GLY A 114 -12.38 -4.21 7.43
C GLY A 114 -11.23 -3.23 7.27
N GLU A 115 -10.17 -3.62 6.57
CA GLU A 115 -8.98 -2.79 6.41
C GLU A 115 -9.17 -1.65 5.40
N ALA A 116 -10.08 -1.81 4.45
CA ALA A 116 -10.33 -0.88 3.36
C ALA A 116 -10.57 0.53 3.85
N GLY A 117 -10.68 1.40 4.16
CA GLY A 117 -10.86 2.74 4.68
C GLY A 117 -9.75 3.20 5.66
N CYS A 118 -8.76 2.37 5.96
CA CYS A 118 -7.71 2.71 6.92
C CYS A 118 -6.90 3.94 6.46
N PHE A 119 -6.28 3.87 5.28
CA PHE A 119 -5.43 4.96 4.79
C PHE A 119 -6.17 6.26 4.48
N PRO A 120 -7.38 6.27 3.88
CA PRO A 120 -8.19 7.47 3.76
C PRO A 120 -8.45 8.15 5.11
N ASN A 121 -8.80 7.36 6.14
CA ASN A 121 -9.04 7.89 7.47
C ASN A 121 -7.78 8.40 8.18
N LEU A 122 -6.62 7.76 7.98
CA LEU A 122 -5.33 8.29 8.44
C LEU A 122 -4.98 9.62 7.76
N THR A 123 -5.18 9.72 6.45
CA THR A 123 -5.00 10.98 5.73
C THR A 123 -5.90 12.08 6.31
N LYS A 124 -7.15 11.74 6.65
CA LYS A 124 -8.07 12.67 7.32
C LYS A 124 -7.56 13.10 8.70
N THR A 125 -6.94 12.22 9.49
CA THR A 125 -6.33 12.64 10.77
C THR A 125 -5.23 13.68 10.55
N PHE A 126 -4.43 13.56 9.47
CA PHE A 126 -3.42 14.56 9.13
C PHE A 126 -4.04 15.90 8.74
N THR A 127 -5.11 15.89 7.95
CA THR A 127 -5.78 17.16 7.56
C THR A 127 -6.41 17.86 8.75
N THR A 128 -6.82 17.13 9.78
CA THR A 128 -7.44 17.66 10.98
C THR A 128 -6.41 18.21 11.99
N TRP A 129 -5.27 17.53 12.16
CA TRP A 129 -4.30 17.82 13.22
C TRP A 129 -3.05 18.58 12.75
N LEU A 130 -2.72 18.54 11.44
CA LEU A 130 -1.47 19.10 10.94
C LEU A 130 -1.71 20.31 10.02
N PRO A 131 -0.89 21.38 10.15
CA PRO A 131 -0.84 22.45 9.17
C PRO A 131 -0.52 21.92 7.76
N THR A 132 -1.04 22.56 6.71
CA THR A 132 -0.90 22.14 5.31
C THR A 132 0.55 21.83 4.91
N ARG A 133 1.50 22.66 5.36
CA ARG A 133 2.94 22.49 5.09
C ARG A 133 3.56 21.19 5.68
N GLU A 134 2.95 20.62 6.73
CA GLU A 134 3.44 19.41 7.41
C GLU A 134 2.79 18.12 6.89
N ARG A 135 1.64 18.21 6.20
CA ARG A 135 0.82 17.06 5.75
C ARG A 135 1.57 16.17 4.74
N VAL A 136 2.22 16.78 3.75
CA VAL A 136 2.97 16.04 2.72
C VAL A 136 4.10 15.22 3.34
N ARG A 137 4.82 15.82 4.32
CA ARG A 137 5.89 15.12 5.04
C ARG A 137 5.34 13.97 5.88
N ALA A 138 4.23 14.19 6.58
CA ALA A 138 3.56 13.16 7.39
C ALA A 138 3.10 11.97 6.53
N GLN A 139 2.51 12.26 5.36
CA GLN A 139 2.08 11.25 4.40
C GLN A 139 3.28 10.44 3.87
N GLY A 140 4.37 11.13 3.51
CA GLY A 140 5.61 10.46 3.06
C GLY A 140 6.21 9.54 4.12
N ILE A 141 6.27 9.98 5.39
CA ILE A 141 6.78 9.17 6.50
C ILE A 141 5.87 7.94 6.72
N MET A 142 4.55 8.10 6.65
CA MET A 142 3.60 7.00 6.79
C MET A 142 3.80 5.94 5.69
N TRP A 143 3.88 6.35 4.42
CA TRP A 143 4.09 5.40 3.31
C TRP A 143 5.46 4.72 3.36
N LEU A 144 6.50 5.43 3.76
CA LEU A 144 7.83 4.84 3.95
C LEU A 144 7.80 3.79 5.07
N SER A 145 7.13 4.09 6.19
CA SER A 145 6.99 3.14 7.29
C SER A 145 6.17 1.90 6.92
N ALA A 146 5.18 2.05 6.05
CA ALA A 146 4.44 0.94 5.47
C ALA A 146 5.36 0.01 4.67
N ARG A 147 6.19 0.56 3.76
CA ARG A 147 7.15 -0.21 2.95
C ARG A 147 8.17 -0.94 3.82
N TRP A 148 8.81 -0.22 4.73
CA TRP A 148 9.84 -0.83 5.58
C TRP A 148 9.26 -1.73 6.67
N GLY A 149 8.09 -1.42 7.20
CA GLY A 149 7.35 -2.32 8.06
C GLY A 149 7.09 -3.66 7.38
N GLY A 150 6.58 -3.62 6.13
CA GLY A 150 6.41 -4.83 5.31
C GLY A 150 7.72 -5.55 5.01
N ALA A 151 8.81 -4.81 4.75
CA ALA A 151 10.13 -5.39 4.48
C ALA A 151 10.66 -6.23 5.66
N PHE A 152 10.49 -5.75 6.88
CA PHE A 152 10.96 -6.45 8.07
C PHE A 152 9.95 -7.45 8.66
N THR A 153 8.77 -7.57 8.06
CA THR A 153 7.75 -8.55 8.47
C THR A 153 8.19 -10.01 8.29
N PRO A 154 8.80 -10.45 7.17
CA PRO A 154 9.18 -11.85 7.02
C PRO A 154 10.07 -12.40 8.13
N PRO A 155 11.15 -11.72 8.58
CA PRO A 155 11.93 -12.16 9.73
C PRO A 155 11.12 -12.21 11.03
N LEU A 156 10.25 -11.24 11.28
CA LEU A 156 9.39 -11.19 12.46
C LEU A 156 8.44 -12.40 12.48
N VAL A 157 7.76 -12.65 11.35
CA VAL A 157 6.82 -13.76 11.20
C VAL A 157 7.55 -15.11 11.34
N ALA A 158 8.72 -15.27 10.70
CA ALA A 158 9.53 -16.47 10.84
C ALA A 158 9.89 -16.75 12.31
N LEU A 159 10.29 -15.72 13.05
CA LEU A 159 10.63 -15.80 14.48
C LEU A 159 9.41 -16.26 15.30
N VAL A 160 8.27 -15.59 15.15
CA VAL A 160 7.05 -15.92 15.90
C VAL A 160 6.55 -17.31 15.52
N MET A 161 6.48 -17.64 14.22
CA MET A 161 6.01 -18.94 13.75
C MET A 161 6.89 -20.11 14.20
N SER A 162 8.20 -19.89 14.35
CA SER A 162 9.12 -20.93 14.85
C SER A 162 8.86 -21.31 16.30
N GLN A 163 8.25 -20.42 17.09
CA GLN A 163 7.96 -20.65 18.52
C GLN A 163 6.55 -21.19 18.74
N VAL A 164 5.56 -20.68 18.02
CA VAL A 164 4.14 -20.97 18.30
C VAL A 164 3.36 -21.57 17.12
N GLY A 165 3.99 -21.73 15.98
CA GLY A 165 3.34 -22.16 14.74
C GLY A 165 2.54 -21.03 14.08
N TRP A 166 2.10 -21.26 12.82
CA TRP A 166 1.44 -20.24 12.03
C TRP A 166 0.06 -19.82 12.59
N ARG A 167 -0.71 -20.75 13.15
CA ARG A 167 -2.06 -20.49 13.69
C ARG A 167 -2.03 -19.50 14.85
N HIS A 168 -1.17 -19.72 15.83
CA HIS A 168 -1.03 -18.81 16.99
C HIS A 168 -0.32 -17.52 16.63
N ALA A 169 0.55 -17.52 15.61
CA ALA A 169 1.17 -16.28 15.11
C ALA A 169 0.12 -15.28 14.63
N PHE A 170 -0.90 -15.71 13.88
CA PHE A 170 -2.00 -14.84 13.47
C PHE A 170 -2.83 -14.33 14.65
N GLN A 171 -3.02 -15.12 15.70
CA GLN A 171 -3.71 -14.66 16.92
C GLN A 171 -2.91 -13.56 17.62
N ILE A 172 -1.56 -13.69 17.69
CA ILE A 172 -0.67 -12.68 18.28
C ILE A 172 -0.72 -11.39 17.45
N PHE A 173 -0.62 -11.48 16.12
CA PHE A 173 -0.67 -10.31 15.24
C PHE A 173 -2.01 -9.58 15.31
N GLY A 174 -3.13 -10.30 15.34
CA GLY A 174 -4.44 -9.70 15.61
C GLY A 174 -4.48 -8.95 16.96
N GLY A 175 -3.81 -9.48 17.99
CA GLY A 175 -3.68 -8.82 19.29
C GLY A 175 -2.97 -7.46 19.21
N LEU A 176 -1.98 -7.29 18.34
CA LEU A 176 -1.28 -6.00 18.14
C LEU A 176 -2.22 -4.89 17.69
N GLY A 177 -3.12 -5.19 16.76
CA GLY A 177 -4.09 -4.20 16.29
C GLY A 177 -5.09 -3.81 17.38
N VAL A 178 -5.52 -4.74 18.22
CA VAL A 178 -6.39 -4.43 19.38
C VAL A 178 -5.70 -3.46 20.35
N VAL A 179 -4.44 -3.70 20.67
CA VAL A 179 -3.63 -2.80 21.52
C VAL A 179 -3.55 -1.41 20.89
N TRP A 180 -3.25 -1.35 19.58
CA TRP A 180 -3.20 -0.08 18.86
C TRP A 180 -4.55 0.65 18.91
N ALA A 181 -5.66 -0.03 18.66
CA ALA A 181 -6.99 0.57 18.66
C ALA A 181 -7.35 1.19 20.01
N VAL A 182 -7.03 0.50 21.13
CA VAL A 182 -7.27 1.02 22.48
C VAL A 182 -6.43 2.26 22.76
N LEU A 183 -5.14 2.25 22.42
CA LEU A 183 -4.24 3.39 22.63
C LEU A 183 -4.67 4.59 21.80
N PHE A 184 -4.97 4.39 20.52
CA PHE A 184 -5.45 5.43 19.61
C PHE A 184 -6.76 6.04 20.11
N PHE A 185 -7.77 5.22 20.44
CA PHE A 185 -9.07 5.69 20.91
C PHE A 185 -8.99 6.50 22.20
N ARG A 186 -8.09 6.15 23.11
CA ARG A 186 -7.85 6.91 24.34
C ARG A 186 -7.21 8.27 24.11
N TRP A 187 -6.30 8.34 23.14
CA TRP A 187 -5.52 9.55 22.88
C TRP A 187 -6.16 10.49 21.87
N TYR A 188 -6.65 9.95 20.73
CA TYR A 188 -7.12 10.75 19.61
C TYR A 188 -8.47 11.43 19.89
N ARG A 189 -8.61 12.67 19.41
CA ARG A 189 -9.85 13.44 19.44
C ARG A 189 -10.16 13.92 18.01
N ASN A 190 -11.45 13.85 17.59
CA ASN A 190 -11.87 14.35 16.29
C ASN A 190 -11.69 15.87 16.19
N ASN A 191 -11.96 16.60 17.26
CA ASN A 191 -11.58 18.00 17.37
C ASN A 191 -10.26 18.09 18.18
N PRO A 192 -9.15 18.52 17.57
CA PRO A 192 -7.88 18.63 18.28
C PRO A 192 -7.92 19.56 19.48
N LEU A 193 -8.79 20.59 19.43
CA LEU A 193 -8.92 21.56 20.51
C LEU A 193 -9.45 20.97 21.83
N ASP A 194 -10.09 19.79 21.74
CA ASP A 194 -10.57 19.04 22.93
C ASP A 194 -9.43 18.28 23.64
N ASN A 195 -8.20 18.31 23.10
CA ASN A 195 -7.07 17.65 23.74
C ASN A 195 -6.44 18.58 24.78
N PRO A 196 -6.44 18.19 26.07
CA PRO A 196 -5.95 19.07 27.16
C PRO A 196 -4.42 19.29 27.14
N ARG A 197 -3.67 18.49 26.38
CA ARG A 197 -2.20 18.56 26.31
C ARG A 197 -1.67 19.62 25.37
N LEU A 198 -2.55 20.27 24.55
CA LEU A 198 -2.17 21.35 23.64
C LEU A 198 -2.02 22.66 24.41
N ASN A 199 -0.88 23.38 24.25
CA ASN A 199 -0.76 24.73 24.74
C ASN A 199 -1.44 25.75 23.79
N ALA A 200 -1.55 27.02 24.23
CA ALA A 200 -2.26 28.05 23.47
C ALA A 200 -1.67 28.28 22.06
N ALA A 201 -0.34 28.23 21.94
CA ALA A 201 0.35 28.41 20.66
C ALA A 201 0.08 27.25 19.67
N GLU A 202 0.06 26.01 20.16
CA GLU A 202 -0.26 24.85 19.30
C GLU A 202 -1.75 24.78 18.95
N ARG A 203 -2.64 25.18 19.87
CA ARG A 203 -4.08 25.30 19.60
C ARG A 203 -4.35 26.24 18.42
N GLU A 204 -3.68 27.38 18.34
CA GLU A 204 -3.85 28.33 17.24
C GLU A 204 -3.35 27.74 15.91
N LEU A 205 -2.21 27.04 15.90
CA LEU A 205 -1.71 26.35 14.71
C LEU A 205 -2.69 25.32 14.16
N VAL A 206 -3.32 24.55 15.05
CA VAL A 206 -4.24 23.48 14.67
C VAL A 206 -5.60 24.07 14.26
N ARG A 207 -6.05 25.16 14.89
CA ARG A 207 -7.29 25.87 14.53
C ARG A 207 -7.23 26.38 13.09
N THR A 208 -6.13 27.01 12.69
CA THR A 208 -5.92 27.49 11.31
C THR A 208 -5.83 26.33 10.31
N ALA A 209 -5.34 25.17 10.72
CA ALA A 209 -5.30 23.98 9.88
C ALA A 209 -6.70 23.42 9.56
N SER A 210 -7.59 23.38 10.56
CA SER A 210 -8.95 22.85 10.41
C SER A 210 -9.89 23.76 9.63
N ALA A 211 -9.69 25.09 9.70
CA ALA A 211 -10.52 26.08 9.01
C ALA A 211 -10.38 26.05 7.47
N ASN A 212 -9.28 25.48 6.96
CA ASN A 212 -8.98 25.43 5.52
C ASN A 212 -9.52 24.17 4.81
N ALA A 213 -10.29 23.33 5.48
CA ALA A 213 -10.94 22.18 4.86
C ALA A 213 -12.18 22.64 4.07
N ARG A 214 -12.02 22.76 2.74
CA ARG A 214 -13.12 23.15 1.84
C ARG A 214 -14.14 22.00 1.70
N PRO A 215 -15.47 22.26 1.67
CA PRO A 215 -16.46 21.27 1.27
C PRO A 215 -16.19 20.81 -0.18
N HIS A 216 -16.31 19.54 -0.44
CA HIS A 216 -16.22 19.00 -1.80
C HIS A 216 -17.52 19.39 -2.53
N GLY A 217 -17.40 20.02 -3.71
CA GLY A 217 -18.51 20.19 -4.65
C GLY A 217 -18.89 18.85 -5.31
N ASP A 218 -19.99 18.85 -6.05
CA ASP A 218 -20.44 17.67 -6.80
C ASP A 218 -19.38 17.22 -7.82
N VAL A 219 -19.03 15.93 -7.79
CA VAL A 219 -18.00 15.35 -8.65
C VAL A 219 -18.58 15.08 -10.04
N PRO A 220 -17.96 15.57 -11.13
CA PRO A 220 -18.46 15.36 -12.48
C PRO A 220 -18.12 13.96 -13.01
N TRP A 221 -18.72 12.92 -12.44
CA TRP A 221 -18.43 11.52 -12.76
C TRP A 221 -18.55 11.19 -14.24
N ALA A 222 -19.56 11.78 -14.95
CA ALA A 222 -19.73 11.55 -16.36
C ALA A 222 -18.52 12.04 -17.18
N LYS A 223 -17.95 13.21 -16.83
CA LYS A 223 -16.75 13.74 -17.49
C LYS A 223 -15.52 12.88 -17.17
N PHE A 224 -15.39 12.41 -15.91
CA PHE A 224 -14.28 11.52 -15.52
C PHE A 224 -14.31 10.22 -16.32
N LEU A 225 -15.45 9.58 -16.40
CA LEU A 225 -15.61 8.32 -17.13
C LEU A 225 -15.44 8.47 -18.66
N ALA A 226 -15.73 9.65 -19.21
CA ALA A 226 -15.51 9.96 -20.63
C ALA A 226 -14.05 10.37 -20.94
N SER A 227 -13.26 10.73 -19.94
CA SER A 227 -11.91 11.27 -20.15
C SER A 227 -10.87 10.18 -20.39
N ARG A 228 -10.17 10.23 -21.53
CA ARG A 228 -9.01 9.39 -21.83
C ARG A 228 -7.90 9.55 -20.79
N GLN A 229 -7.67 10.77 -20.31
CA GLN A 229 -6.62 11.07 -19.31
C GLN A 229 -6.88 10.31 -18.01
N VAL A 230 -8.11 10.30 -17.53
CA VAL A 230 -8.52 9.56 -16.33
C VAL A 230 -8.23 8.07 -16.48
N TRP A 231 -8.61 7.48 -17.61
CA TRP A 231 -8.36 6.05 -17.86
C TRP A 231 -6.86 5.73 -17.97
N MET A 232 -6.04 6.64 -18.55
CA MET A 232 -4.58 6.45 -18.58
C MET A 232 -3.95 6.52 -17.17
N VAL A 233 -4.41 7.45 -16.32
CA VAL A 233 -4.00 7.51 -14.90
C VAL A 233 -4.38 6.23 -14.16
N CYS A 234 -5.59 5.73 -14.36
CA CYS A 234 -6.08 4.51 -13.71
C CYS A 234 -5.34 3.26 -14.22
N LEU A 235 -5.18 3.12 -15.53
CA LEU A 235 -4.56 1.93 -16.13
C LEU A 235 -3.07 1.81 -15.81
N GLN A 236 -2.31 2.92 -15.83
CA GLN A 236 -0.90 2.87 -15.42
C GLN A 236 -0.75 2.48 -13.94
N TYR A 237 -1.69 2.91 -13.08
CA TYR A 237 -1.63 2.55 -11.66
C TYR A 237 -2.09 1.12 -11.40
N PHE A 238 -3.02 0.59 -12.22
CA PHE A 238 -3.33 -0.83 -12.28
C PHE A 238 -2.06 -1.66 -12.59
N CYS A 239 -1.29 -1.27 -13.62
CA CYS A 239 -0.06 -1.96 -14.01
C CYS A 239 1.00 -1.91 -12.89
N LEU A 240 1.15 -0.76 -12.25
CA LEU A 240 2.06 -0.55 -11.13
C LEU A 240 1.71 -1.49 -9.97
N SER A 241 0.44 -1.49 -9.57
CA SER A 241 -0.05 -2.28 -8.44
C SER A 241 -0.03 -3.77 -8.73
N TYR A 242 -0.34 -4.20 -9.97
CA TYR A 242 -0.23 -5.61 -10.36
C TYR A 242 1.17 -6.17 -10.05
N GLY A 243 2.22 -5.49 -10.50
CA GLY A 243 3.58 -5.94 -10.23
C GLY A 243 3.96 -5.88 -8.75
N TRP A 244 3.51 -4.84 -8.05
CA TRP A 244 3.79 -4.69 -6.62
C TRP A 244 3.15 -5.79 -5.77
N TYR A 245 1.93 -6.24 -6.11
CA TYR A 245 1.23 -7.28 -5.34
C TYR A 245 1.93 -8.64 -5.42
N PHE A 246 2.74 -8.92 -6.46
CA PHE A 246 3.62 -10.10 -6.48
C PHE A 246 4.54 -10.13 -5.25
N TYR A 247 5.14 -9.01 -4.89
CA TYR A 247 6.11 -8.94 -3.78
C TYR A 247 5.46 -9.21 -2.42
N ILE A 248 4.21 -8.83 -2.24
CA ILE A 248 3.50 -9.00 -0.96
C ILE A 248 2.63 -10.26 -0.90
N THR A 249 2.48 -11.01 -2.00
CA THR A 249 1.67 -12.23 -2.00
C THR A 249 2.48 -13.49 -2.29
N TRP A 250 3.17 -13.54 -3.41
CA TRP A 250 3.80 -14.75 -3.91
C TRP A 250 5.32 -14.84 -3.71
N PHE A 251 5.99 -13.74 -3.40
CA PHE A 251 7.45 -13.70 -3.36
C PHE A 251 8.07 -14.69 -2.35
N PRO A 252 7.56 -14.84 -1.11
CA PRO A 252 8.08 -15.87 -0.19
C PRO A 252 7.91 -17.29 -0.73
N THR A 253 6.77 -17.57 -1.36
CA THR A 253 6.49 -18.88 -1.99
C THR A 253 7.45 -19.13 -3.16
N TYR A 254 7.71 -18.12 -3.99
CA TYR A 254 8.70 -18.21 -5.06
C TYR A 254 10.09 -18.55 -4.52
N LEU A 255 10.55 -17.89 -3.46
CA LEU A 255 11.86 -18.16 -2.85
C LEU A 255 11.96 -19.61 -2.34
N GLY A 256 10.91 -20.13 -1.72
CA GLY A 256 10.88 -21.51 -1.23
C GLY A 256 10.78 -22.55 -2.33
N GLN A 257 9.87 -22.36 -3.29
CA GLN A 257 9.55 -23.37 -4.32
C GLN A 257 10.48 -23.31 -5.53
N ALA A 258 10.75 -22.10 -6.07
CA ALA A 258 11.55 -21.95 -7.28
C ALA A 258 13.04 -21.85 -7.01
N ARG A 259 13.42 -21.33 -5.85
CA ARG A 259 14.83 -21.14 -5.46
C ARG A 259 15.30 -22.12 -4.39
N HIS A 260 14.40 -23.01 -3.91
CA HIS A 260 14.68 -24.04 -2.92
C HIS A 260 15.34 -23.53 -1.64
N LEU A 261 14.98 -22.31 -1.22
CA LEU A 261 15.55 -21.69 -0.03
C LEU A 261 14.84 -22.21 1.23
N ASN A 262 15.61 -22.37 2.30
CA ASN A 262 15.06 -22.68 3.62
C ASN A 262 14.34 -21.46 4.22
N VAL A 263 13.51 -21.69 5.23
CA VAL A 263 12.66 -20.67 5.87
C VAL A 263 13.45 -19.46 6.35
N ARG A 264 14.66 -19.66 6.89
CA ARG A 264 15.52 -18.58 7.35
C ARG A 264 16.00 -17.69 6.20
N SER A 265 16.41 -18.30 5.10
CA SER A 265 16.84 -17.56 3.89
C SER A 265 15.67 -16.84 3.23
N VAL A 266 14.48 -17.48 3.18
CA VAL A 266 13.24 -16.83 2.69
C VAL A 266 12.92 -15.60 3.53
N ALA A 267 13.06 -15.67 4.85
CA ALA A 267 12.81 -14.54 5.73
C ALA A 267 13.78 -13.37 5.49
N ILE A 268 15.07 -13.66 5.29
CA ILE A 268 16.09 -12.63 5.04
C ILE A 268 15.93 -12.03 3.63
N PHE A 269 15.84 -12.85 2.61
CA PHE A 269 15.70 -12.40 1.23
C PHE A 269 14.35 -11.74 0.94
N GLY A 270 13.31 -12.12 1.73
CA GLY A 270 12.00 -11.50 1.68
C GLY A 270 11.98 -10.00 1.98
N ILE A 271 13.03 -9.49 2.66
CA ILE A 271 13.21 -8.06 2.94
C ILE A 271 13.42 -7.25 1.64
N ALA A 272 14.14 -7.81 0.68
CA ALA A 272 14.73 -7.08 -0.43
C ALA A 272 13.73 -6.29 -1.29
N PRO A 273 12.58 -6.83 -1.79
CA PRO A 273 11.71 -6.08 -2.67
C PRO A 273 11.10 -4.83 -2.01
N LEU A 274 10.54 -4.98 -0.81
CA LEU A 274 9.89 -3.87 -0.13
C LEU A 274 10.89 -2.84 0.39
N PHE A 275 12.07 -3.26 0.82
CA PHE A 275 13.14 -2.35 1.23
C PHE A 275 13.65 -1.53 0.05
N MET A 276 13.97 -2.19 -1.07
CA MET A 276 14.43 -1.54 -2.30
C MET A 276 13.33 -0.65 -2.91
N GLY A 277 12.06 -1.07 -2.85
CA GLY A 277 10.92 -0.23 -3.24
C GLY A 277 10.85 1.05 -2.41
N GLY A 278 11.03 0.98 -1.09
CA GLY A 278 11.11 2.16 -0.23
C GLY A 278 12.23 3.12 -0.65
N LEU A 279 13.41 2.59 -1.02
CA LEU A 279 14.51 3.40 -1.57
C LEU A 279 14.15 4.02 -2.92
N GLY A 280 13.44 3.30 -3.79
CA GLY A 280 12.94 3.81 -5.08
C GLY A 280 11.98 4.99 -4.90
N ASN A 281 11.07 4.87 -3.93
CA ASN A 281 10.15 5.94 -3.56
C ASN A 281 10.90 7.20 -3.10
N LEU A 282 11.86 7.06 -2.18
CA LEU A 282 12.70 8.16 -1.72
C LEU A 282 13.50 8.79 -2.86
N ALA A 283 14.11 7.96 -3.72
CA ALA A 283 14.84 8.41 -4.89
C ALA A 283 13.95 9.23 -5.83
N SER A 284 12.71 8.79 -6.06
CA SER A 284 11.73 9.50 -6.89
C SER A 284 11.46 10.92 -6.37
N VAL A 285 11.14 11.03 -5.07
CA VAL A 285 10.85 12.34 -4.44
C VAL A 285 12.05 13.28 -4.52
N TYR A 286 13.26 12.74 -4.28
CA TYR A 286 14.49 13.53 -4.30
C TYR A 286 14.91 13.96 -5.72
N LEU A 287 14.79 13.05 -6.68
CA LEU A 287 15.23 13.29 -8.05
C LEU A 287 14.26 14.18 -8.84
N ALA A 288 12.94 14.03 -8.65
CA ALA A 288 11.95 14.74 -9.46
C ALA A 288 12.15 16.27 -9.44
N GLY A 289 12.33 16.87 -8.26
CA GLY A 289 12.54 18.29 -8.13
C GLY A 289 13.88 18.78 -8.70
N ARG A 290 14.94 17.97 -8.58
CA ARG A 290 16.28 18.33 -9.07
C ARG A 290 16.44 18.17 -10.58
N LEU A 291 15.77 17.18 -11.17
CA LEU A 291 15.88 16.89 -12.59
C LEU A 291 14.93 17.76 -13.43
N ALA A 292 13.85 18.30 -12.85
CA ALA A 292 12.87 19.08 -13.59
C ALA A 292 13.46 20.27 -14.38
N PRO A 293 14.41 21.07 -13.84
CA PRO A 293 15.03 22.16 -14.61
C PRO A 293 15.83 21.69 -15.82
N TRP A 294 16.42 20.47 -15.72
CA TRP A 294 17.27 19.89 -16.77
C TRP A 294 16.48 19.12 -17.84
N MET A 295 15.30 18.62 -17.49
CA MET A 295 14.46 17.77 -18.34
C MET A 295 13.34 18.51 -19.06
N GLY A 296 13.33 19.85 -19.08
CA GLY A 296 12.27 20.62 -19.75
C GLY A 296 10.96 20.70 -18.95
N GLY A 297 11.04 20.61 -17.62
CA GLY A 297 9.91 20.81 -16.71
C GLY A 297 9.38 19.55 -16.04
N MET A 298 8.42 19.74 -15.14
CA MET A 298 7.88 18.67 -14.30
C MET A 298 7.15 17.58 -15.10
N ALA A 299 6.41 17.97 -16.14
CA ALA A 299 5.69 16.99 -16.99
C ALA A 299 6.64 15.99 -17.65
N GLN A 300 7.72 16.50 -18.26
CA GLN A 300 8.70 15.67 -18.94
C GLN A 300 9.48 14.80 -17.93
N THR A 301 9.83 15.35 -16.78
CA THR A 301 10.51 14.63 -15.72
C THR A 301 9.68 13.43 -15.23
N ARG A 302 8.40 13.63 -14.94
CA ARG A 302 7.50 12.55 -14.52
C ARG A 302 7.38 11.45 -15.59
N ARG A 303 7.26 11.82 -16.88
CA ARG A 303 7.21 10.86 -17.99
C ARG A 303 8.50 10.04 -18.10
N ILE A 304 9.66 10.68 -18.06
CA ILE A 304 10.96 10.01 -18.15
C ILE A 304 11.16 9.07 -16.96
N MET A 305 10.87 9.53 -15.74
CA MET A 305 10.97 8.70 -14.55
C MET A 305 10.02 7.50 -14.61
N ALA A 306 8.81 7.67 -15.16
CA ALA A 306 7.87 6.58 -15.35
C ALA A 306 8.36 5.58 -16.42
N TYR A 307 8.93 6.05 -17.54
CA TYR A 307 9.53 5.16 -18.53
C TYR A 307 10.70 4.36 -17.95
N ILE A 308 11.63 5.01 -17.25
CA ILE A 308 12.76 4.34 -16.58
C ILE A 308 12.22 3.33 -15.56
N GLY A 309 11.23 3.71 -14.76
CA GLY A 309 10.67 2.86 -13.73
C GLY A 309 9.96 1.63 -14.30
N PHE A 310 9.03 1.80 -15.22
CA PHE A 310 8.28 0.68 -15.81
C PHE A 310 9.15 -0.23 -16.68
N THR A 311 10.01 0.34 -17.55
CA THR A 311 10.91 -0.46 -18.39
C THR A 311 11.99 -1.13 -17.55
N GLY A 312 12.54 -0.44 -16.55
CA GLY A 312 13.51 -1.01 -15.61
C GLY A 312 12.91 -2.15 -14.79
N ALA A 313 11.68 -1.99 -14.28
CA ALA A 313 10.98 -3.05 -13.55
C ALA A 313 10.78 -4.31 -14.44
N SER A 314 10.32 -4.11 -15.70
CA SER A 314 10.19 -5.18 -16.67
C SER A 314 11.53 -5.88 -16.95
N MET A 315 12.58 -5.10 -17.23
CA MET A 315 13.91 -5.61 -17.53
C MET A 315 14.51 -6.43 -16.38
N PHE A 316 14.46 -5.90 -15.16
CA PHE A 316 15.01 -6.60 -14.00
C PHE A 316 14.23 -7.86 -13.64
N LEU A 317 12.90 -7.89 -13.82
CA LEU A 317 12.12 -9.12 -13.69
C LEU A 317 12.54 -10.16 -14.73
N LEU A 318 12.69 -9.78 -15.99
CA LEU A 318 13.15 -10.69 -17.05
C LEU A 318 14.58 -11.17 -16.79
N LEU A 319 15.46 -10.29 -16.32
CA LEU A 319 16.83 -10.64 -15.98
C LEU A 319 16.90 -11.66 -14.84
N SER A 320 16.02 -11.55 -13.83
CA SER A 320 15.96 -12.50 -12.70
C SER A 320 15.68 -13.94 -13.13
N THR A 321 14.96 -14.13 -14.26
CA THR A 321 14.67 -15.48 -14.79
C THR A 321 15.90 -16.19 -15.34
N ARG A 322 16.96 -15.45 -15.67
CA ARG A 322 18.20 -15.99 -16.21
C ARG A 322 19.31 -16.17 -15.16
N MET A 323 19.05 -15.72 -13.93
CA MET A 323 19.99 -15.83 -12.82
C MET A 323 19.82 -17.16 -12.09
N ASN A 324 20.87 -17.97 -12.01
CA ASN A 324 20.86 -19.24 -11.28
C ASN A 324 21.06 -19.03 -9.77
N ASP A 325 21.97 -18.13 -9.40
CA ASP A 325 22.23 -17.84 -7.99
C ASP A 325 21.05 -17.11 -7.35
N PRO A 326 20.51 -17.59 -6.22
CA PRO A 326 19.37 -16.98 -5.54
C PRO A 326 19.59 -15.54 -5.10
N ALA A 327 20.80 -15.17 -4.65
CA ALA A 327 21.08 -13.83 -4.15
C ALA A 327 21.05 -12.80 -5.28
N THR A 328 21.64 -13.10 -6.43
CA THR A 328 21.60 -12.22 -7.61
C THR A 328 20.20 -12.10 -8.19
N ALA A 329 19.42 -13.20 -8.20
CA ALA A 329 18.03 -13.15 -8.63
C ALA A 329 17.16 -12.28 -7.70
N VAL A 330 17.36 -12.40 -6.39
CA VAL A 330 16.67 -11.56 -5.39
C VAL A 330 17.07 -10.10 -5.53
N LEU A 331 18.34 -9.81 -5.76
CA LEU A 331 18.82 -8.45 -6.01
C LEU A 331 18.14 -7.86 -7.26
N SER A 332 18.05 -8.64 -8.34
CA SER A 332 17.38 -8.22 -9.57
C SER A 332 15.88 -7.94 -9.32
N ILE A 333 15.18 -8.80 -8.58
CA ILE A 333 13.78 -8.57 -8.20
C ILE A 333 13.65 -7.34 -7.29
N GLY A 334 14.59 -7.13 -6.37
CA GLY A 334 14.66 -5.93 -5.56
C GLY A 334 14.83 -4.66 -6.40
N MET A 335 15.68 -4.70 -7.43
CA MET A 335 15.84 -3.59 -8.40
C MET A 335 14.56 -3.38 -9.23
N ALA A 336 13.84 -4.44 -9.58
CA ALA A 336 12.52 -4.30 -10.22
C ALA A 336 11.53 -3.57 -9.30
N SER A 337 11.52 -3.89 -8.00
CA SER A 337 10.69 -3.18 -7.01
C SER A 337 11.14 -1.73 -6.80
N PHE A 338 12.44 -1.45 -6.78
CA PHE A 338 12.98 -0.09 -6.77
C PHE A 338 12.44 0.73 -7.96
N CYS A 339 12.53 0.17 -9.17
CA CYS A 339 12.04 0.79 -10.39
C CYS A 339 10.51 0.98 -10.36
N ASN A 340 9.74 0.02 -9.84
CA ASN A 340 8.30 0.14 -9.63
C ASN A 340 7.97 1.35 -8.74
N ASP A 341 8.60 1.46 -7.58
CA ASP A 341 8.31 2.52 -6.63
C ASP A 341 8.95 3.87 -7.01
N LEU A 342 9.86 3.90 -7.98
CA LEU A 342 10.32 5.14 -8.63
C LEU A 342 9.17 5.85 -9.37
N VAL A 343 8.19 5.11 -9.89
CA VAL A 343 7.02 5.64 -10.61
C VAL A 343 5.95 6.15 -9.66
N MET A 344 5.81 5.54 -8.49
CA MET A 344 4.67 5.74 -7.59
C MET A 344 4.41 7.20 -7.20
N PRO A 345 5.38 8.02 -6.71
CA PRO A 345 5.13 9.42 -6.36
C PRO A 345 4.72 10.26 -7.55
N GLY A 346 5.30 10.01 -8.73
CA GLY A 346 4.94 10.66 -9.98
C GLY A 346 3.49 10.38 -10.40
N SER A 347 3.02 9.15 -10.20
CA SER A 347 1.64 8.74 -10.49
C SER A 347 0.62 9.45 -9.60
N TRP A 348 0.89 9.53 -8.30
CA TRP A 348 0.04 10.27 -7.36
C TRP A 348 0.04 11.76 -7.63
N ALA A 349 1.22 12.35 -7.94
CA ALA A 349 1.31 13.76 -8.29
C ALA A 349 0.57 14.07 -9.59
N ALA A 350 0.70 13.23 -10.62
CA ALA A 350 -0.05 13.38 -11.86
C ALA A 350 -1.57 13.27 -11.64
N CYS A 351 -2.00 12.32 -10.80
CA CYS A 351 -3.41 12.19 -10.43
C CYS A 351 -3.97 13.44 -9.75
N MET A 352 -3.21 14.02 -8.81
CA MET A 352 -3.61 15.27 -8.13
C MET A 352 -3.69 16.46 -9.09
N ASP A 353 -2.72 16.61 -9.98
CA ASP A 353 -2.68 17.73 -10.93
C ASP A 353 -3.78 17.60 -11.99
N VAL A 354 -3.99 16.39 -12.55
CA VAL A 354 -5.07 16.10 -13.52
C VAL A 354 -6.45 16.25 -12.88
N GLY A 355 -6.62 15.83 -11.64
CA GLY A 355 -7.88 15.93 -10.89
C GLY A 355 -8.24 17.35 -10.45
N GLY A 356 -7.25 18.25 -10.32
CA GLY A 356 -7.46 19.65 -9.92
C GLY A 356 -8.32 19.76 -8.65
N THR A 357 -9.47 20.44 -8.74
CA THR A 357 -10.41 20.61 -7.61
C THR A 357 -11.02 19.29 -7.13
N HIS A 358 -11.07 18.25 -7.99
CA HIS A 358 -11.61 16.94 -7.70
C HIS A 358 -10.50 15.86 -7.54
N ALA A 359 -9.27 16.28 -7.20
CA ALA A 359 -8.12 15.39 -7.02
C ALA A 359 -8.40 14.21 -6.06
N GLY A 360 -9.18 14.42 -5.01
CA GLY A 360 -9.56 13.36 -4.07
C GLY A 360 -10.36 12.24 -4.74
N SER A 361 -11.36 12.61 -5.55
CA SER A 361 -12.21 11.63 -6.27
C SER A 361 -11.45 10.87 -7.33
N LEU A 362 -10.58 11.56 -8.09
CA LEU A 362 -9.73 10.92 -9.08
C LEU A 362 -8.69 9.99 -8.41
N SER A 363 -8.14 10.41 -7.27
CA SER A 363 -7.22 9.56 -6.49
C SER A 363 -7.90 8.30 -5.97
N GLY A 364 -9.15 8.40 -5.53
CA GLY A 364 -9.96 7.24 -5.15
C GLY A 364 -10.19 6.29 -6.32
N MET A 365 -10.55 6.81 -7.51
CA MET A 365 -10.73 6.01 -8.71
C MET A 365 -9.42 5.33 -9.17
N MET A 366 -8.33 6.06 -9.17
CA MET A 366 -7.00 5.52 -9.48
C MET A 366 -6.61 4.40 -8.50
N ASN A 367 -6.79 4.61 -7.20
CA ASN A 367 -6.43 3.64 -6.18
C ASN A 367 -7.32 2.38 -6.25
N MET A 368 -8.62 2.54 -6.51
CA MET A 368 -9.53 1.41 -6.76
C MET A 368 -9.04 0.56 -7.94
N MET A 369 -8.66 1.18 -9.06
CA MET A 369 -8.10 0.45 -10.22
C MET A 369 -6.77 -0.22 -9.88
N GLY A 370 -5.94 0.39 -9.04
CA GLY A 370 -4.74 -0.24 -8.50
C GLY A 370 -5.07 -1.50 -7.68
N ASN A 371 -6.09 -1.45 -6.82
CA ASN A 371 -6.52 -2.61 -6.05
C ASN A 371 -7.14 -3.72 -6.92
N VAL A 372 -7.82 -3.37 -8.02
CA VAL A 372 -8.23 -4.37 -9.04
C VAL A 372 -7.01 -5.07 -9.64
N GLY A 373 -5.96 -4.34 -10.01
CA GLY A 373 -4.68 -4.92 -10.46
C GLY A 373 -4.06 -5.82 -9.40
N GLY A 374 -4.09 -5.36 -8.14
CA GLY A 374 -3.63 -6.11 -6.98
C GLY A 374 -4.41 -7.38 -6.69
N ALA A 375 -5.73 -7.39 -6.93
CA ALA A 375 -6.56 -8.58 -6.80
C ALA A 375 -6.31 -9.59 -7.93
N LEU A 376 -6.10 -9.09 -9.16
CA LEU A 376 -5.87 -9.95 -10.32
C LEU A 376 -4.48 -10.61 -10.30
N CYS A 377 -3.46 -9.93 -9.79
CA CYS A 377 -2.11 -10.46 -9.76
C CYS A 377 -2.00 -11.86 -9.09
N PRO A 378 -2.40 -12.06 -7.83
CA PRO A 378 -2.28 -13.36 -7.18
C PRO A 378 -3.17 -14.42 -7.83
N LEU A 379 -4.32 -14.03 -8.39
CA LEU A 379 -5.19 -14.92 -9.12
C LEU A 379 -4.50 -15.46 -10.38
N VAL A 380 -4.02 -14.56 -11.23
CA VAL A 380 -3.36 -14.91 -12.50
C VAL A 380 -2.12 -15.77 -12.25
N ILE A 381 -1.29 -15.39 -11.26
CA ILE A 381 -0.12 -16.18 -10.88
C ILE A 381 -0.52 -17.56 -10.41
N GLY A 382 -1.52 -17.67 -9.54
CA GLY A 382 -2.01 -18.97 -9.04
C GLY A 382 -2.47 -19.91 -10.17
N TYR A 383 -3.22 -19.39 -11.16
CA TYR A 383 -3.64 -20.17 -12.33
C TYR A 383 -2.47 -20.54 -13.24
N ILE A 384 -1.52 -19.62 -13.50
CA ILE A 384 -0.31 -19.94 -14.28
C ILE A 384 0.46 -21.08 -13.62
N LEU A 385 0.73 -20.98 -12.32
CA LEU A 385 1.47 -22.01 -11.60
C LEU A 385 0.75 -23.37 -11.61
N PHE A 386 -0.57 -23.37 -11.46
CA PHE A 386 -1.38 -24.59 -11.52
C PHE A 386 -1.31 -25.27 -12.88
N TRP A 387 -1.54 -24.54 -13.97
CA TRP A 387 -1.58 -25.10 -15.34
C TRP A 387 -0.22 -25.44 -15.90
N THR A 388 0.84 -24.77 -15.45
CA THR A 388 2.21 -24.94 -15.98
C THR A 388 3.11 -25.76 -15.04
N HIS A 389 2.53 -26.42 -14.02
CA HIS A 389 3.28 -27.21 -13.03
C HIS A 389 4.44 -26.42 -12.40
N ASN A 390 4.11 -25.22 -11.88
CA ASN A 390 5.03 -24.30 -11.19
C ASN A 390 6.08 -23.62 -12.09
N ASN A 391 5.75 -23.28 -13.34
CA ASN A 391 6.61 -22.46 -14.17
C ASN A 391 6.56 -20.98 -13.75
N TRP A 392 7.45 -20.61 -12.83
CA TRP A 392 7.56 -19.24 -12.33
C TRP A 392 8.02 -18.23 -13.39
N ASN A 393 8.80 -18.63 -14.41
CA ASN A 393 9.26 -17.73 -15.45
C ASN A 393 8.10 -17.11 -16.23
N LEU A 394 7.05 -17.88 -16.50
CA LEU A 394 5.88 -17.37 -17.18
C LEU A 394 5.17 -16.27 -16.39
N THR A 395 5.13 -16.36 -15.06
CA THR A 395 4.55 -15.32 -14.21
C THR A 395 5.32 -14.01 -14.34
N PHE A 396 6.64 -14.08 -14.44
CA PHE A 396 7.49 -12.90 -14.65
C PHE A 396 7.36 -12.32 -16.06
N TYR A 397 7.18 -13.15 -17.09
CA TYR A 397 6.93 -12.66 -18.46
C TYR A 397 5.59 -11.91 -18.54
N VAL A 398 4.54 -12.41 -17.91
CA VAL A 398 3.25 -11.71 -17.83
C VAL A 398 3.37 -10.40 -17.07
N SER A 399 4.03 -10.41 -15.90
CA SER A 399 4.23 -9.19 -15.11
C SER A 399 5.08 -8.15 -15.85
N ALA A 400 6.12 -8.59 -16.57
CA ALA A 400 6.95 -7.72 -17.41
C ALA A 400 6.16 -7.06 -18.55
N ALA A 401 5.27 -7.82 -19.22
CA ALA A 401 4.38 -7.29 -20.26
C ALA A 401 3.41 -6.25 -19.68
N ILE A 402 2.86 -6.49 -18.49
CA ILE A 402 1.98 -5.53 -17.80
C ILE A 402 2.74 -4.25 -17.42
N TYR A 403 3.99 -4.35 -16.96
CA TYR A 403 4.82 -3.15 -16.73
C TYR A 403 5.04 -2.36 -18.02
N LEU A 404 5.34 -3.01 -19.15
CA LEU A 404 5.48 -2.32 -20.43
C LEU A 404 4.18 -1.64 -20.89
N MET A 405 3.02 -2.24 -20.63
CA MET A 405 1.72 -1.59 -20.85
C MET A 405 1.59 -0.32 -19.99
N GLY A 406 2.05 -0.34 -18.75
CA GLY A 406 2.12 0.84 -17.88
C GLY A 406 2.99 1.96 -18.47
N ALA A 407 4.17 1.63 -19.03
CA ALA A 407 5.01 2.59 -19.75
C ALA A 407 4.28 3.21 -20.95
N VAL A 408 3.56 2.41 -21.74
CA VAL A 408 2.78 2.89 -22.88
C VAL A 408 1.69 3.88 -22.45
N CYS A 409 1.04 3.67 -21.30
CA CYS A 409 0.04 4.62 -20.78
C CYS A 409 0.62 6.03 -20.59
N TRP A 410 1.86 6.15 -20.13
CA TRP A 410 2.53 7.44 -19.92
C TRP A 410 2.85 8.19 -21.22
N ARG A 411 2.83 7.54 -22.38
CA ARG A 411 2.94 8.21 -23.69
C ARG A 411 1.73 9.08 -23.97
N PHE A 412 0.57 8.67 -23.47
CA PHE A 412 -0.71 9.32 -23.70
C PHE A 412 -1.20 10.16 -22.54
N LEU A 413 -0.48 10.17 -21.42
CA LEU A 413 -0.81 10.92 -20.22
C LEU A 413 -0.16 12.31 -20.23
N ASP A 414 -0.96 13.36 -20.03
CA ASP A 414 -0.45 14.66 -19.62
C ASP A 414 -0.50 14.73 -18.08
N PRO A 415 0.69 14.69 -17.42
CA PRO A 415 0.73 14.52 -15.96
C PRO A 415 0.63 15.83 -15.17
N VAL A 416 0.36 16.98 -15.79
CA VAL A 416 0.33 18.29 -15.11
C VAL A 416 -0.88 19.13 -15.45
N THR A 417 -1.57 18.89 -16.59
CA THR A 417 -2.70 19.71 -17.02
C THR A 417 -3.99 19.23 -16.36
N PRO A 418 -4.68 20.10 -15.57
CA PRO A 418 -5.97 19.77 -15.00
C PRO A 418 -7.01 19.47 -16.09
N LEU A 419 -7.95 18.56 -15.78
CA LEU A 419 -9.13 18.37 -16.61
C LEU A 419 -9.94 19.68 -16.58
N GLU A 420 -10.21 20.24 -17.75
CA GLU A 420 -11.10 21.39 -17.87
C GLU A 420 -12.51 21.00 -17.42
N HIS A 421 -13.08 21.76 -16.52
CA HIS A 421 -14.39 21.53 -15.91
C HIS A 421 -15.49 22.26 -16.67
#